data_78ea59628d9f05c4e949a91704ee462d
#
_entry.id   78ea59628d9f05c4e949a91704ee462d
#
_cell.length_a   1.000
_cell.length_b   1.000
_cell.length_c   1.000
_cell.angle_alpha   90.00
_cell.angle_beta   90.00
_cell.angle_gamma   90.00
#
_symmetry.space_group_name_H-M   'P 1'
#
loop_
_entity.id
_entity.type
_entity.pdbx_description
1 polymer ?
#
loop_
_entity_poly.entity_id
_entity_poly.type
_entity_poly.pdbx_seq_one_letter_code
_entity_poly.pdbx_strand_id
1 'polypeptide(L)'
;DDPRDTPTDLLPGFPAMARHKRWHYVDVDRHGKVVDGEADRQIERLSGLLRSTRKKEQISYALPWLLHLVADIHQPLHVGHHDDEGGNAVEIENPFNKRLPFSSLHLYWDDLPGPPWLRGKRLEKNAQRLLDDHPPPTPGTVAQWRAESHALLASAYPTAAGSLLPVITEDFNRQAHAIANRRIVDAGYRLGWLLEANIGARVSRETP
;
A
#
# COMPACT_ATOMS: atom_id res chain seq x y z
N ASP A 1 -18.90 -8.35 5.04
CA ASP A 1 -18.71 -8.90 3.68
C ASP A 1 -18.73 -7.75 2.69
N ASP A 2 -17.57 -7.42 2.17
CA ASP A 2 -17.43 -6.40 1.12
C ASP A 2 -18.13 -6.91 -0.15
N PRO A 3 -19.09 -6.16 -0.74
CA PRO A 3 -19.75 -6.56 -1.99
C PRO A 3 -18.77 -6.70 -3.17
N ARG A 4 -17.53 -6.23 -3.03
CA ARG A 4 -16.42 -6.51 -3.96
C ARG A 4 -15.84 -7.91 -3.81
N ASP A 5 -16.37 -8.70 -2.86
CA ASP A 5 -15.98 -10.08 -2.55
C ASP A 5 -16.54 -11.08 -3.57
N THR A 6 -16.40 -10.76 -4.86
CA THR A 6 -16.63 -11.78 -5.88
C THR A 6 -15.62 -12.91 -5.67
N PRO A 7 -16.06 -14.16 -5.52
CA PRO A 7 -15.15 -15.30 -5.44
C PRO A 7 -14.20 -15.26 -6.62
N THR A 8 -12.90 -15.23 -6.34
CA THR A 8 -11.86 -15.09 -7.38
C THR A 8 -11.74 -16.30 -8.29
N ASP A 9 -12.29 -17.44 -7.87
CA ASP A 9 -12.47 -18.65 -8.67
C ASP A 9 -13.40 -18.44 -9.88
N LEU A 10 -14.26 -17.40 -9.85
CA LEU A 10 -15.12 -17.02 -10.98
C LEU A 10 -14.45 -16.04 -11.96
N LEU A 11 -13.24 -15.52 -11.62
CA LEU A 11 -12.52 -14.59 -12.50
C LEU A 11 -11.63 -15.37 -13.48
N PRO A 12 -11.83 -15.24 -14.81
CA PRO A 12 -10.95 -15.84 -15.79
C PRO A 12 -9.49 -15.41 -15.57
N GLY A 13 -8.59 -16.36 -15.40
CA GLY A 13 -7.14 -16.12 -15.22
C GLY A 13 -6.68 -15.99 -13.77
N PHE A 14 -7.57 -15.99 -12.79
CA PHE A 14 -7.23 -15.92 -11.36
C PHE A 14 -7.97 -16.97 -10.52
N PRO A 15 -7.94 -18.27 -10.90
CA PRO A 15 -8.59 -19.29 -10.10
C PRO A 15 -7.91 -19.40 -8.73
N ALA A 16 -8.70 -19.60 -7.69
CA ALA A 16 -8.23 -19.85 -6.32
C ALA A 16 -7.37 -18.72 -5.71
N MET A 17 -7.56 -17.45 -6.08
CA MET A 17 -6.97 -16.33 -5.36
C MET A 17 -7.74 -16.10 -4.05
N ALA A 18 -7.25 -16.74 -2.98
CA ALA A 18 -7.71 -16.40 -1.64
C ALA A 18 -7.36 -14.94 -1.32
N ARG A 19 -8.23 -14.26 -0.56
CA ARG A 19 -8.04 -12.84 -0.22
C ARG A 19 -6.81 -12.54 0.61
N HIS A 20 -6.31 -13.51 1.34
CA HIS A 20 -5.11 -13.37 2.16
C HIS A 20 -5.10 -12.07 3.01
N LYS A 21 -6.18 -11.78 3.74
CA LYS A 21 -6.34 -10.53 4.52
C LYS A 21 -5.08 -10.14 5.31
N ARG A 22 -4.41 -11.11 5.94
CA ARG A 22 -3.20 -10.87 6.71
C ARG A 22 -1.96 -10.50 5.89
N TRP A 23 -2.01 -10.62 4.57
CA TRP A 23 -0.89 -10.22 3.72
C TRP A 23 -0.81 -8.71 3.53
N HIS A 24 -1.93 -7.99 3.74
CA HIS A 24 -2.04 -6.57 3.45
C HIS A 24 -1.38 -5.67 4.49
N TYR A 25 -1.03 -6.18 5.66
CA TYR A 25 -0.58 -5.37 6.77
C TYR A 25 0.51 -6.05 7.61
N VAL A 26 1.16 -5.25 8.45
CA VAL A 26 2.03 -5.69 9.54
C VAL A 26 1.67 -4.86 10.77
N ASP A 27 0.85 -5.42 11.66
CA ASP A 27 0.47 -4.74 12.88
C ASP A 27 1.60 -4.75 13.90
N VAL A 28 1.76 -3.65 14.58
CA VAL A 28 2.75 -3.46 15.63
C VAL A 28 2.09 -3.08 16.96
N ASP A 29 2.73 -3.45 18.04
CA ASP A 29 2.37 -2.93 19.36
C ASP A 29 2.92 -1.49 19.55
N ARG A 30 2.59 -0.89 20.69
CA ARG A 30 3.06 0.46 21.07
C ARG A 30 4.58 0.62 21.14
N HIS A 31 5.35 -0.48 21.08
CA HIS A 31 6.80 -0.51 21.09
C HIS A 31 7.39 -0.78 19.71
N GLY A 32 6.55 -0.89 18.67
CA GLY A 32 6.96 -1.18 17.29
C GLY A 32 7.27 -2.66 17.04
N LYS A 33 6.97 -3.55 17.99
CA LYS A 33 7.12 -5.01 17.81
C LYS A 33 5.95 -5.54 16.97
N VAL A 34 6.27 -6.31 15.94
CA VAL A 34 5.27 -6.99 15.11
C VAL A 34 4.48 -7.98 15.94
N VAL A 35 3.15 -7.87 15.92
CA VAL A 35 2.22 -8.74 16.65
C VAL A 35 1.30 -9.51 15.73
N ASP A 36 0.97 -8.99 14.54
CA ASP A 36 0.19 -9.69 13.51
C ASP A 36 0.56 -9.21 12.10
N GLY A 37 -0.02 -9.85 11.07
CA GLY A 37 0.19 -9.51 9.67
C GLY A 37 1.41 -10.20 9.05
N GLU A 38 1.51 -10.07 7.72
CA GLU A 38 2.49 -10.84 6.94
C GLU A 38 3.02 -10.08 5.72
N ALA A 39 2.65 -8.81 5.49
CA ALA A 39 2.97 -8.08 4.26
C ALA A 39 4.47 -8.14 3.91
N ASP A 40 5.34 -7.87 4.87
CA ASP A 40 6.79 -7.89 4.68
C ASP A 40 7.30 -9.28 4.24
N ARG A 41 6.88 -10.34 4.93
CA ARG A 41 7.27 -11.73 4.60
C ARG A 41 6.75 -12.17 3.24
N GLN A 42 5.54 -11.74 2.89
CA GLN A 42 4.95 -12.12 1.61
C GLN A 42 5.60 -11.39 0.43
N ILE A 43 6.00 -10.13 0.59
CA ILE A 43 6.81 -9.40 -0.41
C ILE A 43 8.12 -10.16 -0.66
N GLU A 44 8.84 -10.56 0.38
CA GLU A 44 10.08 -11.31 0.24
C GLU A 44 9.87 -12.67 -0.42
N ARG A 45 8.84 -13.43 -0.01
CA ARG A 45 8.49 -14.73 -0.57
C ARG A 45 8.12 -14.64 -2.06
N LEU A 46 7.26 -13.70 -2.42
CA LEU A 46 6.82 -13.51 -3.81
C LEU A 46 7.96 -13.00 -4.70
N SER A 47 8.83 -12.15 -4.17
CA SER A 47 10.05 -11.72 -4.86
C SER A 47 10.98 -12.91 -5.14
N GLY A 48 11.19 -13.78 -4.15
CA GLY A 48 11.95 -15.02 -4.31
C GLY A 48 11.32 -15.97 -5.35
N LEU A 49 9.99 -16.08 -5.35
CA LEU A 49 9.26 -16.87 -6.36
C LEU A 49 9.50 -16.29 -7.76
N LEU A 50 9.35 -15.00 -7.97
CA LEU A 50 9.62 -14.35 -9.25
C LEU A 50 11.06 -14.55 -9.72
N ARG A 51 12.04 -14.58 -8.82
CA ARG A 51 13.44 -14.84 -9.15
C ARG A 51 13.70 -16.25 -9.65
N SER A 52 13.01 -17.24 -9.08
CA SER A 52 13.27 -18.67 -9.35
C SER A 52 12.37 -19.29 -10.42
N THR A 53 11.13 -18.81 -10.58
CA THR A 53 10.15 -19.44 -11.47
C THR A 53 10.30 -19.03 -12.94
N ARG A 54 9.89 -19.95 -13.86
CA ARG A 54 9.68 -19.70 -15.29
C ARG A 54 8.22 -19.98 -15.69
N LYS A 55 7.40 -20.43 -14.73
CA LYS A 55 6.01 -20.80 -14.98
C LYS A 55 5.15 -19.55 -15.05
N LYS A 56 4.46 -19.35 -16.19
CA LYS A 56 3.61 -18.18 -16.43
C LYS A 56 2.54 -18.01 -15.35
N GLU A 57 1.95 -19.10 -14.89
CA GLU A 57 0.92 -19.14 -13.86
C GLU A 57 1.42 -18.56 -12.54
N GLN A 58 2.65 -18.91 -12.15
CA GLN A 58 3.28 -18.40 -10.93
C GLN A 58 3.65 -16.92 -11.06
N ILE A 59 4.09 -16.49 -12.24
CA ILE A 59 4.38 -15.06 -12.50
C ILE A 59 3.08 -14.26 -12.47
N SER A 60 2.04 -14.75 -13.16
CA SER A 60 0.72 -14.09 -13.18
C SER A 60 0.06 -14.02 -11.80
N TYR A 61 0.37 -14.97 -10.91
CA TYR A 61 -0.05 -14.93 -9.52
C TYR A 61 0.77 -13.94 -8.69
N ALA A 62 2.11 -14.02 -8.77
CA ALA A 62 2.99 -13.26 -7.88
C ALA A 62 3.04 -11.76 -8.20
N LEU A 63 3.00 -11.39 -9.48
CA LEU A 63 3.18 -10.00 -9.91
C LEU A 63 2.09 -9.05 -9.40
N PRO A 64 0.78 -9.33 -9.57
CA PRO A 64 -0.28 -8.47 -9.03
C PRO A 64 -0.20 -8.32 -7.51
N TRP A 65 0.11 -9.43 -6.79
CA TRP A 65 0.29 -9.37 -5.35
C TRP A 65 1.47 -8.49 -4.95
N LEU A 66 2.61 -8.58 -5.62
CA LEU A 66 3.74 -7.70 -5.32
C LEU A 66 3.43 -6.23 -5.57
N LEU A 67 2.73 -5.90 -6.68
CA LEU A 67 2.31 -4.54 -6.94
C LEU A 67 1.47 -3.98 -5.77
N HIS A 68 0.53 -4.78 -5.30
CA HIS A 68 -0.39 -4.41 -4.23
C HIS A 68 0.34 -4.29 -2.88
N LEU A 69 1.02 -5.34 -2.45
CA LEU A 69 1.65 -5.40 -1.13
C LEU A 69 2.80 -4.41 -0.96
N VAL A 70 3.53 -4.10 -2.04
CA VAL A 70 4.56 -3.04 -1.99
C VAL A 70 3.91 -1.67 -1.82
N ALA A 71 2.74 -1.41 -2.42
CA ALA A 71 2.01 -0.18 -2.15
C ALA A 71 1.50 -0.15 -0.70
N ASP A 72 0.88 -1.24 -0.23
CA ASP A 72 0.34 -1.36 1.12
C ASP A 72 1.40 -1.07 2.19
N ILE A 73 2.56 -1.71 2.15
CA ILE A 73 3.60 -1.53 3.17
C ILE A 73 4.17 -0.10 3.22
N HIS A 74 3.91 0.71 2.18
CA HIS A 74 4.28 2.13 2.16
C HIS A 74 3.18 3.05 2.69
N GLN A 75 1.95 2.59 2.87
CA GLN A 75 0.87 3.33 3.53
C GLN A 75 1.03 3.17 5.05
N PRO A 76 1.12 4.27 5.83
CA PRO A 76 1.45 4.18 7.26
C PRO A 76 0.53 3.26 8.08
N LEU A 77 -0.77 3.25 7.81
CA LEU A 77 -1.72 2.45 8.59
C LEU A 77 -1.73 0.96 8.22
N HIS A 78 -1.11 0.54 7.09
CA HIS A 78 -0.81 -0.87 6.83
C HIS A 78 0.39 -1.38 7.68
N VAL A 79 1.07 -0.48 8.39
CA VAL A 79 2.03 -0.79 9.46
C VAL A 79 1.51 -0.16 10.76
N GLY A 80 0.21 -0.32 11.00
CA GLY A 80 -0.55 0.39 12.02
C GLY A 80 -0.50 -0.25 13.41
N HIS A 81 -1.28 0.33 14.30
CA HIS A 81 -1.48 -0.23 15.62
C HIS A 81 -2.47 -1.39 15.56
N HIS A 82 -2.13 -2.48 16.24
CA HIS A 82 -3.01 -3.64 16.34
C HIS A 82 -4.33 -3.32 17.07
N ASP A 83 -4.25 -2.45 18.08
CA ASP A 83 -5.38 -2.14 18.97
C ASP A 83 -6.55 -1.43 18.26
N ASP A 84 -6.30 -0.78 17.14
CA ASP A 84 -7.30 -0.09 16.33
C ASP A 84 -7.43 -0.63 14.89
N GLU A 85 -6.89 -1.83 14.67
CA GLU A 85 -6.92 -2.50 13.36
C GLU A 85 -6.30 -1.64 12.25
N GLY A 86 -5.16 -0.97 12.55
CA GLY A 86 -4.53 -0.06 11.60
C GLY A 86 -5.44 1.11 11.20
N GLY A 87 -6.20 1.65 12.14
CA GLY A 87 -7.13 2.76 11.92
C GLY A 87 -8.48 2.37 11.32
N ASN A 88 -8.76 1.07 11.12
CA ASN A 88 -10.09 0.63 10.66
C ASN A 88 -11.16 0.83 11.74
N ALA A 89 -10.80 0.72 13.03
CA ALA A 89 -11.69 0.98 14.14
C ALA A 89 -11.82 2.48 14.50
N VAL A 90 -11.11 3.36 13.83
CA VAL A 90 -11.15 4.81 14.04
C VAL A 90 -12.09 5.46 13.03
N GLU A 91 -13.31 5.79 13.46
CA GLU A 91 -14.24 6.60 12.65
C GLU A 91 -13.78 8.05 12.58
N ILE A 92 -13.93 8.67 11.40
CA ILE A 92 -13.60 10.07 11.15
C ILE A 92 -14.70 10.77 10.36
N GLU A 93 -14.79 12.09 10.51
CA GLU A 93 -15.48 12.95 9.57
C GLU A 93 -14.48 13.58 8.59
N ASN A 94 -14.72 13.37 7.28
CA ASN A 94 -13.92 13.96 6.20
C ASN A 94 -14.74 14.98 5.39
N PRO A 95 -14.70 16.28 5.71
CA PRO A 95 -15.46 17.30 5.01
C PRO A 95 -15.00 17.54 3.57
N PHE A 96 -13.83 17.00 3.17
CA PHE A 96 -13.30 17.12 1.82
C PHE A 96 -13.86 16.04 0.88
N ASN A 97 -14.42 14.95 1.40
CA ASN A 97 -15.07 13.90 0.62
C ASN A 97 -16.60 13.98 0.74
N LYS A 98 -17.23 14.78 -0.14
CA LYS A 98 -18.70 14.96 -0.12
C LYS A 98 -19.52 13.70 -0.39
N ARG A 99 -18.90 12.65 -0.97
CA ARG A 99 -19.59 11.39 -1.28
C ARG A 99 -19.54 10.42 -0.11
N LEU A 100 -18.48 10.48 0.67
CA LEU A 100 -18.28 9.63 1.84
C LEU A 100 -17.69 10.50 2.97
N PRO A 101 -18.52 11.34 3.61
CA PRO A 101 -18.05 12.26 4.63
C PRO A 101 -17.69 11.55 5.95
N PHE A 102 -18.19 10.33 6.16
CA PHE A 102 -17.87 9.49 7.31
C PHE A 102 -17.27 8.19 6.83
N SER A 103 -16.11 7.83 7.38
CA SER A 103 -15.39 6.60 7.03
C SER A 103 -14.43 6.20 8.14
N SER A 104 -13.75 5.06 7.98
CA SER A 104 -12.60 4.78 8.83
C SER A 104 -11.39 5.64 8.43
N LEU A 105 -10.51 5.88 9.38
CA LEU A 105 -9.24 6.55 9.12
C LEU A 105 -8.38 5.76 8.11
N HIS A 106 -8.44 4.42 8.16
CA HIS A 106 -7.75 3.56 7.20
C HIS A 106 -8.20 3.84 5.76
N LEU A 107 -9.51 3.82 5.51
CA LEU A 107 -10.07 4.09 4.18
C LEU A 107 -9.75 5.50 3.69
N TYR A 108 -9.71 6.49 4.58
CA TYR A 108 -9.25 7.83 4.23
C TYR A 108 -7.83 7.81 3.66
N TRP A 109 -6.90 7.10 4.30
CA TRP A 109 -5.53 6.97 3.84
C TRP A 109 -5.40 6.21 2.50
N ASP A 110 -6.17 5.17 2.30
CA ASP A 110 -6.20 4.41 1.04
C ASP A 110 -6.64 5.25 -0.16
N ASP A 111 -7.54 6.22 0.06
CA ASP A 111 -8.05 7.10 -0.97
C ASP A 111 -7.13 8.30 -1.29
N LEU A 112 -6.13 8.61 -0.44
CA LEU A 112 -5.28 9.81 -0.60
C LEU A 112 -4.46 9.87 -1.89
N PRO A 113 -3.87 8.76 -2.42
CA PRO A 113 -3.12 8.80 -3.68
C PRO A 113 -3.96 9.13 -4.90
N GLY A 114 -5.27 9.03 -4.78
CA GLY A 114 -6.23 9.38 -5.82
C GLY A 114 -7.41 8.41 -5.85
N PRO A 115 -8.51 8.82 -6.47
CA PRO A 115 -9.72 8.03 -6.43
C PRO A 115 -9.54 6.70 -7.18
N PRO A 116 -10.19 5.60 -6.74
CA PRO A 116 -10.02 4.26 -7.32
C PRO A 116 -10.48 4.16 -8.79
N TRP A 117 -11.20 5.14 -9.30
CA TRP A 117 -11.59 5.23 -10.72
C TRP A 117 -10.61 6.00 -11.60
N LEU A 118 -9.49 6.47 -11.07
CA LEU A 118 -8.46 7.15 -11.85
C LEU A 118 -7.83 6.18 -12.86
N ARG A 119 -7.92 6.48 -14.16
CA ARG A 119 -7.54 5.58 -15.26
C ARG A 119 -6.91 6.34 -16.43
N GLY A 120 -6.17 5.62 -17.27
CA GLY A 120 -5.64 6.08 -18.55
C GLY A 120 -4.82 7.35 -18.41
N LYS A 121 -4.95 8.29 -19.36
CA LYS A 121 -4.14 9.52 -19.42
C LYS A 121 -4.18 10.39 -18.16
N ARG A 122 -5.28 10.34 -17.38
CA ARG A 122 -5.34 11.09 -16.11
C ARG A 122 -4.44 10.45 -15.06
N LEU A 123 -4.44 9.12 -14.97
CA LEU A 123 -3.53 8.38 -14.09
C LEU A 123 -2.08 8.63 -14.48
N GLU A 124 -1.76 8.48 -15.77
CA GLU A 124 -0.40 8.71 -16.30
C GLU A 124 0.09 10.13 -15.98
N LYS A 125 -0.73 11.15 -16.25
CA LYS A 125 -0.39 12.55 -15.93
C LYS A 125 -0.16 12.77 -14.43
N ASN A 126 -0.99 12.17 -13.59
CA ASN A 126 -0.82 12.30 -12.14
C ASN A 126 0.45 11.59 -11.66
N ALA A 127 0.71 10.38 -12.16
CA ALA A 127 1.93 9.65 -11.85
C ALA A 127 3.18 10.43 -12.29
N GLN A 128 3.19 10.97 -13.53
CA GLN A 128 4.32 11.78 -14.00
C GLN A 128 4.56 13.00 -13.12
N ARG A 129 3.51 13.74 -12.76
CA ARG A 129 3.64 14.89 -11.85
C ARG A 129 4.25 14.47 -10.51
N LEU A 130 3.81 13.35 -9.94
CA LEU A 130 4.37 12.85 -8.67
C LEU A 130 5.86 12.49 -8.81
N LEU A 131 6.26 11.90 -9.92
CA LEU A 131 7.67 11.58 -10.19
C LEU A 131 8.52 12.84 -10.40
N ASP A 132 7.96 13.88 -11.03
CA ASP A 132 8.65 15.16 -11.23
C ASP A 132 8.82 15.93 -9.90
N ASP A 133 7.81 15.84 -9.02
CA ASP A 133 7.79 16.55 -7.74
C ASP A 133 8.66 15.86 -6.64
N HIS A 134 8.98 14.57 -6.80
CA HIS A 134 9.65 13.78 -5.78
C HIS A 134 10.87 13.03 -6.33
N PRO A 135 12.08 13.22 -5.77
CA PRO A 135 13.26 12.48 -6.19
C PRO A 135 13.14 10.99 -5.82
N PRO A 136 13.88 10.10 -6.53
CA PRO A 136 13.95 8.69 -6.17
C PRO A 136 14.37 8.50 -4.71
N PRO A 137 13.76 7.55 -3.98
CA PRO A 137 14.17 7.19 -2.61
C PRO A 137 15.46 6.37 -2.64
N THR A 138 15.98 6.06 -1.46
CA THR A 138 16.95 4.96 -1.32
C THR A 138 16.23 3.62 -1.55
N PRO A 139 16.87 2.64 -2.21
CA PRO A 139 16.27 1.33 -2.43
C PRO A 139 15.77 0.67 -1.15
N GLY A 140 16.64 0.47 -0.19
CA GLY A 140 16.33 -0.12 1.11
C GLY A 140 15.89 -1.59 1.04
N THR A 141 15.63 -2.16 2.21
CA THR A 141 15.04 -3.50 2.40
C THR A 141 13.56 -3.37 2.77
N VAL A 142 12.79 -4.45 2.63
CA VAL A 142 11.38 -4.50 3.04
C VAL A 142 11.22 -4.13 4.52
N ALA A 143 12.14 -4.56 5.38
CA ALA A 143 12.16 -4.19 6.79
C ALA A 143 12.37 -2.67 7.00
N GLN A 144 13.21 -2.03 6.18
CA GLN A 144 13.39 -0.58 6.22
C GLN A 144 12.15 0.16 5.72
N TRP A 145 11.49 -0.31 4.65
CA TRP A 145 10.23 0.27 4.16
C TRP A 145 9.14 0.25 5.22
N ARG A 146 9.02 -0.88 5.93
CA ARG A 146 8.13 -1.04 7.07
C ARG A 146 8.46 -0.05 8.19
N ALA A 147 9.75 0.05 8.56
CA ALA A 147 10.18 0.97 9.62
C ALA A 147 9.91 2.44 9.27
N GLU A 148 10.08 2.84 8.01
CA GLU A 148 9.74 4.18 7.53
C GLU A 148 8.23 4.46 7.65
N SER A 149 7.37 3.50 7.28
CA SER A 149 5.91 3.65 7.43
C SER A 149 5.50 3.72 8.89
N HIS A 150 6.10 2.88 9.75
CA HIS A 150 5.88 2.91 11.18
C HIS A 150 6.27 4.27 11.79
N ALA A 151 7.38 4.87 11.36
CA ALA A 151 7.82 6.17 11.85
C ALA A 151 6.84 7.31 11.53
N LEU A 152 5.94 7.10 10.54
CA LEU A 152 4.91 8.08 10.15
C LEU A 152 3.60 7.92 10.93
N LEU A 153 3.45 6.89 11.77
CA LEU A 153 2.17 6.60 12.46
C LEU A 153 1.67 7.77 13.27
N ALA A 154 2.53 8.45 14.02
CA ALA A 154 2.12 9.61 14.81
C ALA A 154 1.51 10.74 13.96
N SER A 155 1.94 10.87 12.70
CA SER A 155 1.42 11.83 11.73
C SER A 155 0.21 11.30 10.94
N ALA A 156 -0.09 10.02 11.07
CA ALA A 156 -1.20 9.39 10.38
C ALA A 156 -2.55 9.54 11.11
N TYR A 157 -2.53 9.95 12.37
CA TYR A 157 -3.72 10.14 13.16
C TYR A 157 -4.06 11.62 13.31
N PRO A 158 -5.32 12.04 13.05
CA PRO A 158 -5.75 13.40 13.31
C PRO A 158 -5.76 13.68 14.82
N THR A 159 -5.44 14.89 15.21
CA THR A 159 -5.52 15.29 16.61
C THR A 159 -6.99 15.27 17.04
N ALA A 160 -7.33 14.43 17.99
CA ALA A 160 -8.65 14.40 18.62
C ALA A 160 -8.79 15.63 19.54
N ALA A 161 -9.31 16.72 19.03
CA ALA A 161 -9.56 17.94 19.81
C ALA A 161 -10.80 17.74 20.75
N GLY A 162 -10.77 16.73 21.62
CA GLY A 162 -11.84 16.46 22.59
C GLY A 162 -13.16 15.93 22.01
N SER A 163 -13.20 15.61 20.73
CA SER A 163 -14.36 15.01 20.06
C SER A 163 -14.26 13.49 20.02
N LEU A 164 -15.40 12.80 20.22
CA LEU A 164 -15.53 11.36 20.03
C LEU A 164 -15.35 10.95 18.55
N LEU A 165 -15.58 11.89 17.62
CA LEU A 165 -15.43 11.72 16.19
C LEU A 165 -14.40 12.74 15.68
N PRO A 166 -13.16 12.32 15.37
CA PRO A 166 -12.14 13.20 14.81
C PRO A 166 -12.58 13.74 13.44
N VAL A 167 -12.41 15.06 13.25
CA VAL A 167 -12.68 15.74 11.97
C VAL A 167 -11.36 15.99 11.26
N ILE A 168 -11.28 15.60 10.00
CA ILE A 168 -10.12 15.89 9.15
C ILE A 168 -10.04 17.39 8.92
N THR A 169 -9.04 18.03 9.52
CA THR A 169 -8.77 19.46 9.32
C THR A 169 -8.04 19.69 7.99
N GLU A 170 -8.08 20.93 7.49
CA GLU A 170 -7.36 21.30 6.26
C GLU A 170 -5.85 21.06 6.38
N ASP A 171 -5.26 21.39 7.54
CA ASP A 171 -3.83 21.17 7.81
C ASP A 171 -3.47 19.68 7.83
N PHE A 172 -4.26 18.87 8.51
CA PHE A 172 -4.06 17.42 8.51
C PHE A 172 -4.21 16.85 7.09
N ASN A 173 -5.26 17.23 6.37
CA ASN A 173 -5.49 16.76 4.99
C ASN A 173 -4.30 17.12 4.07
N ARG A 174 -3.77 18.34 4.17
CA ARG A 174 -2.60 18.75 3.39
C ARG A 174 -1.35 17.94 3.74
N GLN A 175 -1.09 17.70 5.02
CA GLN A 175 0.05 16.88 5.48
C GLN A 175 -0.10 15.42 5.06
N ALA A 176 -1.29 14.85 5.23
CA ALA A 176 -1.58 13.47 4.84
C ALA A 176 -1.37 13.27 3.33
N HIS A 177 -1.85 14.20 2.48
CA HIS A 177 -1.58 14.17 1.03
C HIS A 177 -0.08 14.25 0.71
N ALA A 178 0.68 15.09 1.40
CA ALA A 178 2.12 15.19 1.18
C ALA A 178 2.84 13.86 1.53
N ILE A 179 2.46 13.24 2.64
CA ILE A 179 2.98 11.93 3.03
C ILE A 179 2.58 10.87 2.01
N ALA A 180 1.29 10.76 1.65
CA ALA A 180 0.80 9.76 0.72
C ALA A 180 1.46 9.89 -0.66
N ASN A 181 1.60 11.10 -1.19
CA ASN A 181 2.29 11.37 -2.45
C ASN A 181 3.75 10.92 -2.40
N ARG A 182 4.47 11.21 -1.33
CA ARG A 182 5.85 10.74 -1.15
C ARG A 182 5.91 9.22 -1.07
N ARG A 183 5.06 8.60 -0.25
CA ARG A 183 5.09 7.15 -0.02
C ARG A 183 4.71 6.34 -1.26
N ILE A 184 3.76 6.81 -2.08
CA ILE A 184 3.42 6.10 -3.32
C ILE A 184 4.54 6.20 -4.37
N VAL A 185 5.28 7.30 -4.39
CA VAL A 185 6.48 7.42 -5.24
C VAL A 185 7.58 6.48 -4.75
N ASP A 186 7.83 6.40 -3.44
CA ASP A 186 8.79 5.45 -2.85
C ASP A 186 8.43 4.01 -3.24
N ALA A 187 7.16 3.63 -3.10
CA ALA A 187 6.65 2.32 -3.48
C ALA A 187 6.90 2.01 -4.96
N GLY A 188 6.60 2.96 -5.84
CA GLY A 188 6.78 2.80 -7.29
C GLY A 188 8.23 2.55 -7.69
N TYR A 189 9.17 3.35 -7.20
CA TYR A 189 10.60 3.16 -7.48
C TYR A 189 11.13 1.83 -6.92
N ARG A 190 10.77 1.50 -5.67
CA ARG A 190 11.22 0.28 -4.99
C ARG A 190 10.68 -0.97 -5.65
N LEU A 191 9.42 -0.92 -6.10
CA LEU A 191 8.83 -1.99 -6.90
C LEU A 191 9.58 -2.15 -8.24
N GLY A 192 9.87 -1.05 -8.94
CA GLY A 192 10.64 -1.07 -10.18
C GLY A 192 11.99 -1.77 -9.99
N TRP A 193 12.79 -1.34 -9.01
CA TRP A 193 14.08 -1.97 -8.71
C TRP A 193 13.96 -3.44 -8.29
N LEU A 194 12.93 -3.78 -7.50
CA LEU A 194 12.66 -5.16 -7.12
C LEU A 194 12.35 -6.02 -8.35
N LEU A 195 11.56 -5.53 -9.29
CA LEU A 195 11.23 -6.24 -10.52
C LEU A 195 12.46 -6.36 -11.44
N GLU A 196 13.25 -5.31 -11.61
CA GLU A 196 14.50 -5.36 -12.37
C GLU A 196 15.47 -6.39 -11.80
N ALA A 197 15.67 -6.41 -10.48
CA ALA A 197 16.55 -7.36 -9.82
C ALA A 197 16.08 -8.82 -9.97
N ASN A 198 14.78 -9.06 -10.04
CA ASN A 198 14.22 -10.43 -10.05
C ASN A 198 13.87 -10.94 -11.47
N ILE A 199 13.51 -10.04 -12.40
CA ILE A 199 13.06 -10.39 -13.76
C ILE A 199 14.02 -9.85 -14.81
N GLY A 200 14.55 -8.65 -14.67
CA GLY A 200 15.38 -7.97 -15.66
C GLY A 200 16.66 -8.72 -16.02
N ALA A 201 17.32 -9.32 -15.06
CA ALA A 201 18.52 -10.15 -15.28
C ALA A 201 18.26 -11.40 -16.16
N ARG A 202 17.01 -11.72 -16.46
CA ARG A 202 16.62 -12.84 -17.32
C ARG A 202 16.52 -12.44 -18.78
N VAL A 203 15.96 -11.26 -19.04
CA VAL A 203 15.80 -10.71 -20.41
C VAL A 203 17.18 -10.53 -21.05
N SER A 204 18.17 -10.07 -20.27
CA SER A 204 19.56 -9.87 -20.75
C SER A 204 20.31 -11.18 -21.05
N ARG A 205 19.84 -12.35 -20.59
CA ARG A 205 20.46 -13.66 -20.85
C ARG A 205 19.84 -14.42 -22.01
N GLU A 206 18.67 -13.97 -22.49
CA GLU A 206 17.92 -14.61 -23.58
C GLU A 206 18.03 -13.83 -24.89
N THR A 207 18.75 -12.72 -24.91
CA THR A 207 19.08 -11.98 -26.14
C THR A 207 20.43 -12.51 -26.64
N PRO A 208 20.50 -13.20 -27.80
CA PRO A 208 21.71 -13.74 -28.39
C PRO A 208 22.69 -12.65 -28.83
#